data_1e1a29359c270f9f71feda774c548d69
#
_entry.id   1e1a29359c270f9f71feda774c548d69
#
_cell.length_a   1.000
_cell.length_b   1.000
_cell.length_c   1.000
_cell.angle_alpha   90.00
_cell.angle_beta   90.00
_cell.angle_gamma   90.00
#
_symmetry.space_group_name_H-M   'P 1'
#
loop_
_entity.id
_entity.type
_entity.pdbx_description
1 polymer ?
#
loop_
_entity_poly.entity_id
_entity_poly.type
_entity_poly.pdbx_seq_one_letter_code
_entity_poly.pdbx_strand_id
1 'polypeptide(L)'
;MTAQVMNNFQDMPMVANNVNDRVLVIVRLAGANDGLNTVIPISQYSNYVALRPNIHIKNTGSNKYIELDSTLQDNQLSGLHPALTGFKNLYDGGKMAVVNGVGYPSPNFSHFRSQNTMFAGRDGTNNNFLPSGMFGRYLAALYPGLANNPTHSNSDPLAIQFGTTNPCLFYGHDHEVGIEYNGTS
;
A
#
# COMPACT_ATOMS: atom_id res chain seq x y z
N MET A 1 20.90 -0.05 3.97
CA MET A 1 19.81 0.03 4.98
C MET A 1 19.08 -1.30 4.95
N THR A 2 19.29 -2.12 5.96
CA THR A 2 18.60 -3.40 6.12
C THR A 2 17.17 -3.10 6.53
N ALA A 3 16.20 -3.55 5.74
CA ALA A 3 14.80 -3.51 6.13
C ALA A 3 14.61 -4.37 7.39
N GLN A 4 14.27 -3.76 8.51
CA GLN A 4 13.82 -4.51 9.67
C GLN A 4 12.44 -5.07 9.36
N VAL A 5 12.38 -6.38 9.20
CA VAL A 5 11.12 -7.11 9.19
C VAL A 5 10.60 -7.11 10.61
N MET A 6 9.51 -6.39 10.87
CA MET A 6 8.80 -6.48 12.15
C MET A 6 8.20 -7.88 12.27
N ASN A 7 8.85 -8.75 13.05
CA ASN A 7 8.43 -10.13 13.22
C ASN A 7 7.28 -10.32 14.23
N ASN A 8 6.94 -9.29 15.00
CA ASN A 8 5.85 -9.37 15.98
C ASN A 8 5.04 -8.07 16.02
N PHE A 9 3.73 -8.19 15.97
CA PHE A 9 2.78 -7.10 16.15
C PHE A 9 2.85 -6.45 17.55
N GLN A 10 3.52 -7.12 18.50
CA GLN A 10 3.75 -6.63 19.86
C GLN A 10 4.80 -5.52 19.93
N ASP A 11 5.62 -5.37 18.89
CA ASP A 11 6.66 -4.33 18.82
C ASP A 11 6.15 -3.01 18.21
N MET A 12 4.87 -2.94 17.81
CA MET A 12 4.26 -1.66 17.46
C MET A 12 4.04 -0.85 18.74
N PRO A 13 4.55 0.39 18.82
CA PRO A 13 4.23 1.25 19.95
C PRO A 13 2.70 1.36 20.06
N MET A 14 2.15 0.83 21.14
CA MET A 14 0.76 1.03 21.48
C MET A 14 0.53 2.54 21.53
N VAL A 15 -0.16 3.07 20.53
CA VAL A 15 -0.54 4.47 20.52
C VAL A 15 -1.54 4.65 21.64
N ALA A 16 -1.03 5.11 22.78
CA ALA A 16 -1.83 5.38 23.96
C ALA A 16 -2.96 6.35 23.60
N ASN A 17 -4.19 5.90 23.80
CA ASN A 17 -5.43 6.64 24.12
C ASN A 17 -5.66 8.05 23.56
N ASN A 18 -4.99 8.49 22.51
CA ASN A 18 -5.41 9.66 21.75
C ASN A 18 -6.04 9.17 20.45
N VAL A 19 -7.32 8.91 20.49
CA VAL A 19 -8.16 8.82 19.30
C VAL A 19 -8.13 10.21 18.65
N ASN A 20 -7.08 10.45 17.86
CA ASN A 20 -7.09 11.58 16.96
C ASN A 20 -8.12 11.25 15.89
N ASP A 21 -8.93 12.22 15.49
CA ASP A 21 -9.89 12.15 14.37
C ASP A 21 -9.20 11.92 13.01
N ARG A 22 -8.14 11.13 12.99
CA ARG A 22 -7.37 10.81 11.81
C ARG A 22 -7.94 9.59 11.11
N VAL A 23 -8.18 9.73 9.84
CA VAL A 23 -8.66 8.64 8.98
C VAL A 23 -7.50 8.17 8.10
N LEU A 24 -7.24 6.86 8.10
CA LEU A 24 -6.34 6.23 7.15
C LEU A 24 -7.14 5.80 5.92
N VAL A 25 -6.83 6.39 4.78
CA VAL A 25 -7.43 6.00 3.49
C VAL A 25 -6.41 5.17 2.71
N ILE A 26 -6.79 3.95 2.35
CA ILE A 26 -5.97 3.05 1.54
C ILE A 26 -6.58 3.00 0.14
N VAL A 27 -5.80 3.43 -0.86
CA VAL A 27 -6.20 3.36 -2.26
C VAL A 27 -5.46 2.21 -2.93
N ARG A 28 -6.20 1.15 -3.26
CA ARG A 28 -5.66 0.01 -4.00
C ARG A 28 -5.99 0.15 -5.48
N LEU A 29 -4.97 0.11 -6.32
CA LEU A 29 -5.14 0.07 -7.76
C LEU A 29 -5.44 -1.37 -8.19
N ALA A 30 -6.72 -1.72 -8.28
CA ALA A 30 -7.17 -3.04 -8.70
C ALA A 30 -6.94 -3.24 -10.20
N GLY A 31 -6.60 -4.46 -10.61
CA GLY A 31 -6.42 -4.81 -12.02
C GLY A 31 -5.03 -4.58 -12.58
N ALA A 32 -4.14 -4.06 -11.82
CA ALA A 32 -2.73 -3.79 -12.08
C ALA A 32 -2.40 -2.30 -12.24
N ASN A 33 -1.16 -1.97 -11.94
CA ASN A 33 -0.56 -0.67 -12.17
C ASN A 33 0.78 -0.90 -12.85
N ASP A 34 1.09 -0.16 -13.91
CA ASP A 34 2.44 -0.12 -14.46
C ASP A 34 3.35 0.69 -13.53
N GLY A 35 3.88 0.03 -12.52
CA GLY A 35 4.68 0.65 -11.47
C GLY A 35 5.91 1.37 -12.01
N LEU A 36 6.56 0.82 -13.03
CA LEU A 36 7.75 1.42 -13.64
C LEU A 36 7.45 2.66 -14.49
N ASN A 37 6.22 2.81 -14.97
CA ASN A 37 5.76 4.02 -15.66
C ASN A 37 5.04 4.98 -14.72
N THR A 38 4.64 4.54 -13.55
CA THR A 38 4.11 5.40 -12.49
C THR A 38 5.24 6.11 -11.75
N VAL A 39 6.26 5.34 -11.32
CA VAL A 39 7.48 5.84 -10.69
C VAL A 39 8.67 5.35 -11.50
N ILE A 40 9.27 6.24 -12.26
CA ILE A 40 10.36 5.93 -13.19
C ILE A 40 11.67 5.82 -12.41
N PRO A 41 12.42 4.72 -12.56
CA PRO A 41 13.71 4.54 -11.88
C PRO A 41 14.82 5.31 -12.61
N ILE A 42 14.97 6.61 -12.34
CA ILE A 42 15.97 7.46 -13.00
C ILE A 42 17.38 6.91 -12.78
N SER A 43 17.67 6.44 -11.57
CA SER A 43 18.96 5.81 -11.24
C SER A 43 19.31 4.58 -12.10
N GLN A 44 18.30 3.96 -12.70
CA GLN A 44 18.44 2.78 -13.57
C GLN A 44 17.83 3.03 -14.96
N TYR A 45 17.84 4.28 -15.40
CA TYR A 45 17.11 4.69 -16.61
C TYR A 45 17.55 3.91 -17.87
N SER A 46 18.83 3.63 -18.04
CA SER A 46 19.33 2.84 -19.16
C SER A 46 18.75 1.41 -19.18
N ASN A 47 18.68 0.77 -18.01
CA ASN A 47 18.09 -0.55 -17.87
C ASN A 47 16.58 -0.51 -18.13
N TYR A 48 15.91 0.51 -17.60
CA TYR A 48 14.49 0.72 -17.83
C TYR A 48 14.16 0.88 -19.32
N VAL A 49 14.92 1.69 -20.07
CA VAL A 49 14.77 1.87 -21.53
C VAL A 49 15.05 0.57 -22.28
N ALA A 50 16.13 -0.14 -21.92
CA ALA A 50 16.49 -1.41 -22.57
C ALA A 50 15.40 -2.48 -22.41
N LEU A 51 14.78 -2.56 -21.24
CA LEU A 51 13.71 -3.52 -20.96
C LEU A 51 12.35 -3.10 -21.53
N ARG A 52 12.15 -1.82 -21.83
CA ARG A 52 10.86 -1.24 -22.25
C ARG A 52 11.02 -0.30 -23.45
N PRO A 53 11.63 -0.73 -24.55
CA PRO A 53 12.04 0.17 -25.64
C PRO A 53 10.87 0.96 -26.24
N ASN A 54 9.66 0.40 -26.26
CA ASN A 54 8.50 0.99 -26.92
C ASN A 54 7.55 1.74 -25.98
N ILE A 55 7.66 1.52 -24.67
CA ILE A 55 6.67 2.03 -23.69
C ILE A 55 7.30 2.81 -22.54
N HIS A 56 8.62 3.00 -22.55
CA HIS A 56 9.28 3.79 -21.52
C HIS A 56 8.89 5.28 -21.60
N ILE A 57 8.82 5.93 -20.47
CA ILE A 57 8.62 7.38 -20.39
C ILE A 57 9.96 8.06 -20.69
N LYS A 58 9.95 8.98 -21.63
CA LYS A 58 11.16 9.68 -22.09
C LYS A 58 11.72 10.62 -21.02
N ASN A 59 13.02 10.90 -21.13
CA ASN A 59 13.72 11.90 -20.31
C ASN A 59 13.79 13.28 -20.97
N THR A 60 13.28 13.42 -22.19
CA THR A 60 13.30 14.66 -22.98
C THR A 60 11.95 14.90 -23.65
N GLY A 61 11.71 16.14 -24.08
CA GLY A 61 10.47 16.52 -24.74
C GLY A 61 9.34 16.92 -23.79
N SER A 62 8.16 17.20 -24.35
CA SER A 62 6.99 17.67 -23.60
C SER A 62 6.39 16.64 -22.65
N ASN A 63 6.55 15.35 -22.98
CA ASN A 63 6.04 14.22 -22.20
C ASN A 63 7.14 13.49 -21.42
N LYS A 64 8.21 14.21 -21.04
CA LYS A 64 9.24 13.64 -20.19
C LYS A 64 8.73 13.39 -18.78
N TYR A 65 9.35 12.44 -18.06
CA TYR A 65 9.04 12.23 -16.65
C TYR A 65 9.26 13.51 -15.82
N ILE A 66 8.56 13.61 -14.70
CA ILE A 66 8.75 14.67 -13.71
C ILE A 66 9.75 14.16 -12.67
N GLU A 67 10.94 14.75 -12.60
CA GLU A 67 11.92 14.40 -11.59
C GLU A 67 11.42 14.79 -10.19
N LEU A 68 11.50 13.84 -9.23
CA LEU A 68 11.03 14.09 -7.87
C LEU A 68 11.97 15.02 -7.12
N ASP A 69 13.24 14.67 -7.03
CA ASP A 69 14.24 15.44 -6.29
C ASP A 69 15.62 15.19 -6.87
N SER A 70 16.19 16.24 -7.47
CA SER A 70 17.54 16.19 -8.07
C SER A 70 18.66 16.32 -7.04
N THR A 71 18.35 16.58 -5.78
CA THR A 71 19.36 16.72 -4.70
C THR A 71 19.72 15.40 -4.04
N LEU A 72 18.95 14.33 -4.36
CA LEU A 72 19.22 12.99 -3.86
C LEU A 72 20.46 12.38 -4.52
N GLN A 73 21.00 11.34 -3.90
CA GLN A 73 22.10 10.57 -4.48
C GLN A 73 21.63 9.83 -5.74
N ASP A 74 22.52 9.61 -6.68
CA ASP A 74 22.22 8.99 -7.98
C ASP A 74 21.43 7.68 -7.89
N ASN A 75 21.71 6.86 -6.86
CA ASN A 75 20.99 5.59 -6.65
C ASN A 75 19.57 5.74 -6.05
N GLN A 76 19.17 6.95 -5.72
CA GLN A 76 17.86 7.27 -5.13
C GLN A 76 16.96 8.06 -6.09
N LEU A 77 17.51 8.49 -7.24
CA LEU A 77 16.77 9.32 -8.19
C LEU A 77 15.57 8.57 -8.77
N SER A 78 14.43 9.21 -8.66
CA SER A 78 13.15 8.71 -9.17
C SER A 78 12.36 9.82 -9.85
N GLY A 79 11.55 9.47 -10.83
CA GLY A 79 10.65 10.38 -11.51
C GLY A 79 9.21 9.89 -11.46
N LEU A 80 8.29 10.78 -11.69
CA LEU A 80 6.86 10.47 -11.83
C LEU A 80 6.44 10.48 -13.30
N HIS A 81 5.40 9.73 -13.60
CA HIS A 81 4.71 9.87 -14.89
C HIS A 81 4.32 11.33 -15.13
N PRO A 82 4.44 11.86 -16.36
CA PRO A 82 4.18 13.28 -16.64
C PRO A 82 2.77 13.77 -16.28
N ALA A 83 1.78 12.88 -16.20
CA ALA A 83 0.44 13.23 -15.75
C ALA A 83 0.31 13.40 -14.22
N LEU A 84 1.31 13.03 -13.43
CA LEU A 84 1.25 13.04 -11.96
C LEU A 84 1.76 14.36 -11.34
N THR A 85 1.42 15.50 -11.95
CA THR A 85 1.82 16.83 -11.46
C THR A 85 1.28 17.12 -10.06
N GLY A 86 0.06 16.67 -9.74
CA GLY A 86 -0.52 16.83 -8.40
C GLY A 86 0.30 16.07 -7.33
N PHE A 87 0.84 14.90 -7.67
CA PHE A 87 1.70 14.13 -6.77
C PHE A 87 3.04 14.84 -6.54
N LYS A 88 3.60 15.45 -7.60
CA LYS A 88 4.81 16.27 -7.46
C LYS A 88 4.59 17.44 -6.49
N ASN A 89 3.47 18.13 -6.60
CA ASN A 89 3.13 19.22 -5.69
C ASN A 89 3.00 18.75 -4.23
N LEU A 90 2.43 17.57 -4.00
CA LEU A 90 2.37 16.97 -2.65
C LEU A 90 3.76 16.59 -2.13
N TYR A 91 4.61 16.06 -3.00
CA TYR A 91 5.99 15.71 -2.65
C TYR A 91 6.79 16.97 -2.27
N ASP A 92 6.76 18.00 -3.09
CA ASP A 92 7.44 19.28 -2.83
C ASP A 92 6.93 19.98 -1.57
N GLY A 93 5.65 19.81 -1.27
CA GLY A 93 5.03 20.30 -0.04
C GLY A 93 5.31 19.45 1.20
N GLY A 94 6.15 18.41 1.11
CA GLY A 94 6.46 17.50 2.22
C GLY A 94 5.28 16.66 2.72
N LYS A 95 4.25 16.51 1.87
CA LYS A 95 3.00 15.78 2.21
C LYS A 95 2.93 14.40 1.56
N MET A 96 3.96 13.99 0.85
CA MET A 96 4.02 12.71 0.15
C MET A 96 5.42 12.11 0.29
N ALA A 97 5.47 10.80 0.47
CA ALA A 97 6.69 10.00 0.36
C ALA A 97 6.49 8.93 -0.71
N VAL A 98 7.55 8.59 -1.42
CA VAL A 98 7.59 7.50 -2.40
C VAL A 98 8.46 6.39 -1.86
N VAL A 99 7.92 5.18 -1.79
CA VAL A 99 8.64 3.99 -1.32
C VAL A 99 8.76 3.01 -2.48
N ASN A 100 9.98 2.86 -2.99
CA ASN A 100 10.30 1.95 -4.07
C ASN A 100 10.72 0.57 -3.55
N GLY A 101 10.63 -0.45 -4.40
CA GLY A 101 11.12 -1.79 -4.08
C GLY A 101 10.28 -2.53 -3.03
N VAL A 102 9.01 -2.15 -2.87
CA VAL A 102 8.09 -2.86 -1.96
C VAL A 102 7.68 -4.18 -2.57
N GLY A 103 7.89 -5.25 -1.82
CA GLY A 103 7.57 -6.60 -2.28
C GLY A 103 7.70 -7.60 -1.13
N TYR A 104 7.66 -8.88 -1.46
CA TYR A 104 7.87 -9.98 -0.52
C TYR A 104 8.82 -11.02 -1.13
N PRO A 105 9.52 -11.82 -0.30
CA PRO A 105 10.45 -12.83 -0.79
C PRO A 105 9.77 -13.88 -1.68
N SER A 106 10.47 -14.34 -2.71
CA SER A 106 10.03 -15.40 -3.62
C SER A 106 8.61 -15.20 -4.19
N PRO A 107 8.34 -14.07 -4.89
CA PRO A 107 7.02 -13.79 -5.44
C PRO A 107 6.65 -14.82 -6.50
N ASN A 108 5.43 -15.32 -6.48
CA ASN A 108 4.94 -16.27 -7.48
C ASN A 108 4.22 -15.62 -8.67
N PHE A 109 4.27 -14.28 -8.76
CA PHE A 109 3.66 -13.46 -9.81
C PHE A 109 2.12 -13.61 -9.97
N SER A 110 1.45 -14.33 -9.06
CA SER A 110 -0.01 -14.33 -9.00
C SER A 110 -0.52 -13.05 -8.33
N HIS A 111 -1.36 -12.30 -9.02
CA HIS A 111 -2.00 -11.09 -8.48
C HIS A 111 -2.76 -11.38 -7.18
N PHE A 112 -3.55 -12.46 -7.17
CA PHE A 112 -4.34 -12.85 -5.99
C PHE A 112 -3.44 -13.25 -4.81
N ARG A 113 -2.37 -14.02 -5.06
CA ARG A 113 -1.45 -14.44 -4.02
C ARG A 113 -0.70 -13.24 -3.43
N SER A 114 -0.20 -12.36 -4.28
CA SER A 114 0.50 -11.15 -3.87
C SER A 114 -0.40 -10.24 -3.04
N GLN A 115 -1.64 -10.04 -3.48
CA GLN A 115 -2.64 -9.27 -2.75
C GLN A 115 -2.91 -9.86 -1.37
N ASN A 116 -3.13 -11.16 -1.27
CA ASN A 116 -3.38 -11.83 0.01
C ASN A 116 -2.17 -11.72 0.95
N THR A 117 -0.97 -11.87 0.42
CA THR A 117 0.28 -11.72 1.18
C THR A 117 0.41 -10.31 1.74
N MET A 118 0.16 -9.29 0.91
CA MET A 118 0.21 -7.89 1.32
C MET A 118 -0.88 -7.56 2.34
N PHE A 119 -2.11 -8.00 2.13
CA PHE A 119 -3.22 -7.74 3.06
C PHE A 119 -3.07 -8.47 4.38
N ALA A 120 -2.51 -9.67 4.35
CA ALA A 120 -2.16 -10.39 5.57
C ALA A 120 -0.98 -9.75 6.32
N GLY A 121 -0.20 -8.87 5.67
CA GLY A 121 1.00 -8.28 6.25
C GLY A 121 2.07 -9.31 6.56
N ARG A 122 2.27 -10.28 5.66
CA ARG A 122 3.26 -11.36 5.81
C ARG A 122 4.33 -11.32 4.73
N ASP A 123 5.41 -12.02 4.98
CA ASP A 123 6.56 -12.14 4.08
C ASP A 123 6.35 -13.11 2.90
N GLY A 124 5.22 -13.83 2.85
CA GLY A 124 4.93 -14.79 1.79
C GLY A 124 5.70 -16.11 1.87
N THR A 125 6.59 -16.30 2.84
CA THR A 125 7.47 -17.48 2.96
C THR A 125 6.73 -18.73 3.44
N ASN A 126 5.61 -18.56 4.15
CA ASN A 126 4.80 -19.68 4.62
C ASN A 126 3.57 -19.86 3.73
N ASN A 127 3.38 -21.09 3.25
CA ASN A 127 2.15 -21.48 2.53
C ASN A 127 0.89 -21.43 3.42
N ASN A 128 1.03 -21.11 4.68
CA ASN A 128 -0.09 -20.97 5.59
C ASN A 128 -0.86 -19.69 5.24
N PHE A 129 -1.99 -19.90 4.63
CA PHE A 129 -2.98 -18.85 4.43
C PHE A 129 -3.43 -18.35 5.79
N LEU A 130 -3.17 -17.07 6.09
CA LEU A 130 -3.84 -16.44 7.23
C LEU A 130 -5.22 -15.98 6.76
N PRO A 131 -6.25 -16.42 7.42
CA PRO A 131 -7.60 -15.94 7.11
C PRO A 131 -7.83 -14.48 7.56
N SER A 132 -6.84 -13.86 8.22
CA SER A 132 -6.96 -12.52 8.79
C SER A 132 -6.04 -11.50 8.14
N GLY A 133 -6.51 -10.27 8.00
CA GLY A 133 -5.78 -9.13 7.48
C GLY A 133 -5.05 -8.33 8.55
N MET A 134 -4.01 -7.61 8.14
CA MET A 134 -3.22 -6.83 9.10
C MET A 134 -4.02 -5.73 9.80
N PHE A 135 -4.91 -5.05 9.09
CA PHE A 135 -5.75 -4.00 9.68
C PHE A 135 -6.89 -4.57 10.51
N GLY A 136 -7.47 -5.72 10.12
CA GLY A 136 -8.45 -6.41 10.94
C GLY A 136 -7.87 -6.80 12.30
N ARG A 137 -6.68 -7.39 12.33
CA ARG A 137 -5.97 -7.72 13.58
C ARG A 137 -5.62 -6.46 14.40
N TYR A 138 -5.16 -5.40 13.74
CA TYR A 138 -4.83 -4.14 14.39
C TYR A 138 -6.06 -3.52 15.06
N LEU A 139 -7.18 -3.42 14.35
CA LEU A 139 -8.42 -2.87 14.87
C LEU A 139 -9.00 -3.75 15.99
N ALA A 140 -8.93 -5.07 15.85
CA ALA A 140 -9.37 -6.00 16.91
C ALA A 140 -8.53 -5.84 18.19
N ALA A 141 -7.24 -5.56 18.07
CA ALA A 141 -6.37 -5.32 19.21
C ALA A 141 -6.62 -3.95 19.88
N LEU A 142 -6.91 -2.91 19.09
CA LEU A 142 -7.24 -1.59 19.62
C LEU A 142 -8.62 -1.51 20.26
N TYR A 143 -9.59 -2.21 19.70
CA TYR A 143 -10.99 -2.14 20.07
C TYR A 143 -11.60 -3.53 20.35
N PRO A 144 -11.08 -4.28 21.34
CA PRO A 144 -11.47 -5.68 21.55
C PRO A 144 -12.97 -5.85 21.82
N GLY A 145 -13.60 -4.86 22.46
CA GLY A 145 -15.05 -4.88 22.73
C GLY A 145 -15.92 -4.61 21.51
N LEU A 146 -15.41 -3.88 20.53
CA LEU A 146 -16.12 -3.50 19.31
C LEU A 146 -15.88 -4.51 18.18
N ALA A 147 -14.69 -5.07 18.12
CA ALA A 147 -14.31 -6.08 17.15
C ALA A 147 -15.14 -7.38 17.32
N ASN A 148 -15.53 -7.71 18.54
CA ASN A 148 -16.36 -8.88 18.82
C ASN A 148 -17.87 -8.65 18.62
N ASN A 149 -18.29 -7.40 18.49
CA ASN A 149 -19.71 -7.06 18.30
C ASN A 149 -19.86 -5.75 17.52
N PRO A 150 -19.58 -5.74 16.21
CA PRO A 150 -19.56 -4.52 15.41
C PRO A 150 -20.92 -3.83 15.29
N THR A 151 -22.00 -4.45 15.74
CA THR A 151 -23.36 -3.97 15.51
C THR A 151 -24.02 -3.29 16.73
N HIS A 152 -23.42 -3.34 17.92
CA HIS A 152 -24.20 -3.02 19.13
C HIS A 152 -23.80 -1.79 19.94
N SER A 153 -22.62 -1.23 19.77
CA SER A 153 -22.18 -0.12 20.62
C SER A 153 -21.56 1.09 19.90
N ASN A 154 -21.34 1.00 18.60
CA ASN A 154 -20.85 2.12 17.80
C ASN A 154 -21.85 2.44 16.70
N SER A 155 -22.19 3.72 16.60
CA SER A 155 -22.95 4.26 15.46
C SER A 155 -22.13 4.22 14.16
N ASP A 156 -20.79 4.21 14.27
CA ASP A 156 -19.88 4.27 13.14
C ASP A 156 -19.03 3.00 13.05
N PRO A 157 -18.86 2.44 11.84
CA PRO A 157 -17.98 1.29 11.62
C PRO A 157 -16.52 1.68 11.83
N LEU A 158 -15.71 0.75 12.36
CA LEU A 158 -14.26 0.95 12.54
C LEU A 158 -13.51 1.05 11.22
N ALA A 159 -14.03 0.41 10.18
CA ALA A 159 -13.48 0.45 8.84
C ALA A 159 -14.57 0.30 7.78
N ILE A 160 -14.36 0.93 6.64
CA ILE A 160 -15.25 0.82 5.47
C ILE A 160 -14.39 0.43 4.28
N GLN A 161 -14.81 -0.59 3.54
CA GLN A 161 -14.21 -1.00 2.28
C GLN A 161 -15.20 -0.75 1.13
N PHE A 162 -14.74 -0.12 0.07
CA PHE A 162 -15.52 0.08 -1.16
C PHE A 162 -15.03 -0.84 -2.26
N GLY A 163 -15.96 -1.48 -2.97
CA GLY A 163 -15.69 -2.33 -4.12
C GLY A 163 -15.61 -3.82 -3.78
N THR A 164 -15.76 -4.65 -4.82
CA THR A 164 -15.69 -6.11 -4.73
C THR A 164 -14.25 -6.57 -4.59
N THR A 165 -13.72 -6.60 -3.40
CA THR A 165 -12.36 -7.10 -3.22
C THR A 165 -12.29 -7.94 -1.96
N ASN A 166 -11.34 -8.87 -1.99
CA ASN A 166 -11.07 -9.81 -0.93
C ASN A 166 -11.21 -9.14 0.45
N PRO A 167 -12.17 -9.56 1.28
CA PRO A 167 -12.44 -8.96 2.60
C PRO A 167 -11.29 -9.17 3.60
N CYS A 168 -10.24 -9.89 3.21
CA CYS A 168 -9.13 -10.27 4.07
C CYS A 168 -8.49 -9.08 4.80
N LEU A 169 -8.45 -7.88 4.21
CA LEU A 169 -7.75 -6.72 4.79
C LEU A 169 -8.26 -6.34 6.18
N PHE A 170 -9.59 -6.34 6.36
CA PHE A 170 -10.26 -5.99 7.61
C PHE A 170 -10.82 -7.20 8.36
N TYR A 171 -10.47 -8.41 7.94
CA TYR A 171 -10.85 -9.61 8.64
C TYR A 171 -9.94 -9.80 9.88
N GLY A 172 -10.53 -9.83 11.07
CA GLY A 172 -9.84 -10.10 12.34
C GLY A 172 -9.51 -11.59 12.47
N HIS A 173 -9.34 -12.07 13.70
CA HIS A 173 -9.05 -13.48 13.92
C HIS A 173 -10.26 -14.38 13.60
N ASP A 174 -11.46 -13.95 13.95
CA ASP A 174 -12.68 -14.77 13.91
C ASP A 174 -13.82 -14.13 13.11
N HIS A 175 -13.74 -12.84 12.78
CA HIS A 175 -14.81 -12.12 12.10
C HIS A 175 -14.28 -10.85 11.41
N GLU A 176 -15.09 -10.29 10.53
CA GLU A 176 -14.83 -9.01 9.86
C GLU A 176 -15.04 -7.85 10.83
N VAL A 177 -14.07 -6.94 10.88
CA VAL A 177 -14.08 -5.77 11.78
C VAL A 177 -14.62 -4.51 11.09
N GLY A 178 -14.74 -4.55 9.78
CA GLY A 178 -15.24 -3.47 8.94
C GLY A 178 -16.54 -3.83 8.23
N ILE A 179 -17.08 -2.87 7.48
CA ILE A 179 -18.19 -3.11 6.56
C ILE A 179 -17.71 -3.01 5.12
N GLU A 180 -18.22 -3.88 4.27
CA GLU A 180 -18.01 -3.84 2.84
C GLU A 180 -19.21 -3.16 2.16
N TYR A 181 -18.93 -2.12 1.37
CA TYR A 181 -19.93 -1.48 0.54
C TYR A 181 -19.71 -1.85 -0.92
N ASN A 182 -20.52 -2.76 -1.41
CA ASN A 182 -20.59 -3.12 -2.82
C ASN A 182 -21.68 -2.28 -3.46
N GLY A 183 -21.30 -1.14 -4.02
CA GLY A 183 -22.24 -0.30 -4.78
C GLY A 183 -22.82 -1.08 -5.94
N THR A 184 -24.05 -1.53 -5.82
CA THR A 184 -24.86 -1.93 -6.98
C THR A 184 -25.41 -0.64 -7.57
N SER A 185 -24.89 -0.25 -8.73
CA SER A 185 -25.50 0.78 -9.57
C SER A 185 -26.86 0.31 -10.09
#